data_bb0cb36ce47d07dbbeffa25bde6a9d0a
#
_entry.id   bb0cb36ce47d07dbbeffa25bde6a9d0a
#
_cell.length_a   1.000
_cell.length_b   1.000
_cell.length_c   1.000
_cell.angle_alpha   90.00
_cell.angle_beta   90.00
_cell.angle_gamma   90.00
#
_symmetry.space_group_name_H-M   'P 1'
#
loop_
_entity.id
_entity.type
_entity.pdbx_description
1 polymer ?
#
loop_
_entity_poly.entity_id
_entity_poly.type
_entity_poly.pdbx_seq_one_letter_code
_entity_poly.pdbx_strand_id
1 'polypeptide(L)'
;MNLSEIPFNVPVILESYHNEMALKNPLGSNKARCLTRNRNIYEQLLLHRVRDDKIAIQSNHTGRFLQVRANGECVFDPKEPGEWELFTMETDSDGAFYFVSCHTGNTLQCDINRVAKCANRNRQYWEAWRIVEPRTTAMTNCNVLASKDQQHLVIELAKCGKSPEEIQQIVTNIFDAPASVLSSSFAIPVVKE
;
A
#
# COMPACT_ATOMS: atom_id res chain seq x y z
N MET A 1 5.05 8.57 19.72
CA MET A 1 4.99 7.14 19.33
C MET A 1 6.38 6.56 19.52
N ASN A 2 6.51 5.44 20.22
CA ASN A 2 7.81 4.83 20.45
C ASN A 2 8.19 3.95 19.22
N LEU A 3 9.48 3.86 18.87
CA LEU A 3 9.96 2.99 17.78
C LEU A 3 9.54 1.52 17.95
N SER A 4 9.23 1.07 19.18
CA SER A 4 8.71 -0.26 19.46
C SER A 4 7.25 -0.48 19.01
N GLU A 5 6.50 0.59 18.73
CA GLU A 5 5.08 0.54 18.32
C GLU A 5 4.92 0.56 16.80
N ILE A 6 6.03 0.56 16.06
CA ILE A 6 5.99 0.62 14.60
C ILE A 6 5.49 -0.71 14.04
N PRO A 7 4.46 -0.69 13.19
CA PRO A 7 3.92 -1.89 12.58
C PRO A 7 4.85 -2.38 11.46
N PHE A 8 5.79 -3.29 11.77
CA PHE A 8 6.63 -3.94 10.77
C PHE A 8 5.89 -5.07 10.06
N ASN A 9 6.21 -5.26 8.77
CA ASN A 9 5.68 -6.33 7.91
C ASN A 9 4.14 -6.32 7.74
N VAL A 10 3.51 -5.21 8.04
CA VAL A 10 2.09 -4.98 7.75
C VAL A 10 1.93 -3.74 6.87
N PRO A 11 0.87 -3.68 6.05
CA PRO A 11 0.65 -2.52 5.18
C PRO A 11 0.46 -1.23 5.97
N VAL A 12 1.22 -0.22 5.61
CA VAL A 12 1.14 1.15 6.14
C VAL A 12 1.14 2.15 5.01
N ILE A 13 0.76 3.39 5.31
CA ILE A 13 0.92 4.54 4.42
C ILE A 13 1.96 5.47 5.04
N LEU A 14 2.95 5.87 4.27
CA LEU A 14 3.85 6.96 4.63
C LEU A 14 3.32 8.26 4.03
N GLU A 15 2.79 9.13 4.89
CA GLU A 15 2.21 10.40 4.52
C GLU A 15 3.17 11.53 4.88
N SER A 16 3.53 12.37 3.89
CA SER A 16 4.39 13.54 4.11
C SER A 16 3.65 14.62 4.91
N TYR A 17 4.29 15.19 5.94
CA TYR A 17 3.74 16.34 6.66
C TYR A 17 3.58 17.56 5.77
N HIS A 18 4.52 17.77 4.83
CA HIS A 18 4.53 18.97 3.97
C HIS A 18 3.27 19.12 3.12
N ASN A 19 2.78 18.03 2.53
CA ASN A 19 1.68 18.12 1.54
C ASN A 19 0.56 17.09 1.79
N GLU A 20 0.66 16.31 2.86
CA GLU A 20 -0.29 15.24 3.23
C GLU A 20 -0.50 14.21 2.12
N MET A 21 0.51 14.00 1.28
CA MET A 21 0.46 13.03 0.20
C MET A 21 1.23 11.77 0.57
N ALA A 22 0.69 10.63 0.13
CA ALA A 22 1.25 9.33 0.36
C ALA A 22 2.42 9.03 -0.59
N LEU A 23 3.51 8.52 -0.03
CA LEU A 23 4.61 7.94 -0.79
C LEU A 23 4.12 6.71 -1.54
N LYS A 24 4.45 6.60 -2.81
CA LYS A 24 4.04 5.46 -3.65
C LYS A 24 5.03 5.14 -4.75
N ASN A 25 4.91 3.91 -5.26
CA ASN A 25 5.47 3.50 -6.55
C ASN A 25 4.39 3.67 -7.63
N PRO A 26 4.46 4.70 -8.49
CA PRO A 26 3.45 4.92 -9.53
C PRO A 26 3.46 3.81 -10.59
N LEU A 27 2.29 3.50 -11.14
CA LEU A 27 2.19 2.60 -12.29
C LEU A 27 2.96 3.17 -13.50
N GLY A 28 3.72 2.32 -14.18
CA GLY A 28 4.50 2.69 -15.36
C GLY A 28 5.78 3.51 -15.07
N SER A 29 6.13 3.69 -13.80
CA SER A 29 7.36 4.38 -13.41
C SER A 29 7.95 3.75 -12.15
N ASN A 30 9.27 3.67 -12.09
CA ASN A 30 9.96 3.25 -10.86
C ASN A 30 10.33 4.43 -9.94
N LYS A 31 10.12 5.68 -10.36
CA LYS A 31 10.42 6.87 -9.54
C LYS A 31 9.44 6.96 -8.37
N ALA A 32 9.98 7.08 -7.17
CA ALA A 32 9.18 7.28 -5.97
C ALA A 32 8.53 8.67 -5.97
N ARG A 33 7.22 8.74 -5.69
CA ARG A 33 6.45 9.99 -5.74
C ARG A 33 5.42 10.06 -4.62
N CYS A 34 4.98 11.30 -4.34
CA CYS A 34 3.89 11.59 -3.42
C CYS A 34 2.77 12.28 -4.20
N LEU A 35 1.86 11.52 -4.82
CA LEU A 35 0.91 12.05 -5.81
C LEU A 35 -0.51 12.25 -5.30
N THR A 36 -0.91 11.50 -4.27
CA THR A 36 -2.31 11.43 -3.83
C THR A 36 -2.40 11.36 -2.31
N ARG A 37 -3.56 11.74 -1.77
CA ARG A 37 -3.94 11.49 -0.36
C ARG A 37 -4.69 10.16 -0.20
N ASN A 38 -4.65 9.31 -1.22
CA ASN A 38 -5.28 8.01 -1.16
C ASN A 38 -4.52 7.09 -0.21
N ARG A 39 -5.24 6.12 0.36
CA ARG A 39 -4.69 5.11 1.28
C ARG A 39 -5.08 3.70 0.83
N ASN A 40 -5.17 3.52 -0.51
CA ASN A 40 -5.52 2.22 -1.11
C ASN A 40 -4.26 1.37 -1.37
N ILE A 41 -4.42 0.24 -2.04
CA ILE A 41 -3.35 -0.73 -2.28
C ILE A 41 -2.11 -0.14 -3.00
N TYR A 42 -2.29 0.90 -3.83
CA TYR A 42 -1.19 1.51 -4.60
C TYR A 42 -0.29 2.43 -3.75
N GLU A 43 -0.78 2.90 -2.61
CA GLU A 43 -0.05 3.71 -1.64
C GLU A 43 0.46 2.88 -0.45
N GLN A 44 0.07 1.60 -0.36
CA GLN A 44 0.51 0.73 0.72
C GLN A 44 1.98 0.37 0.59
N LEU A 45 2.68 0.51 1.69
CA LEU A 45 4.08 0.15 1.86
C LEU A 45 4.23 -0.84 3.01
N LEU A 46 5.30 -1.62 2.99
CA LEU A 46 5.71 -2.50 4.07
C LEU A 46 7.04 -1.98 4.61
N LEU A 47 7.13 -1.82 5.92
CA LEU A 47 8.38 -1.53 6.60
C LEU A 47 8.97 -2.87 7.07
N HIS A 48 10.15 -3.20 6.59
CA HIS A 48 10.86 -4.42 6.98
C HIS A 48 12.02 -4.08 7.90
N ARG A 49 12.11 -4.75 9.04
CA ARG A 49 13.31 -4.71 9.86
C ARG A 49 14.32 -5.68 9.25
N VAL A 50 15.44 -5.17 8.73
CA VAL A 50 16.44 -5.99 8.04
C VAL A 50 17.52 -6.47 9.02
N ARG A 51 18.06 -5.55 9.82
CA ARG A 51 19.04 -5.85 10.88
C ARG A 51 19.10 -4.68 11.88
N ASP A 52 19.31 -4.96 13.15
CA ASP A 52 19.44 -3.98 14.23
C ASP A 52 18.45 -2.81 14.12
N ASP A 53 18.97 -1.60 13.86
CA ASP A 53 18.23 -0.36 13.64
C ASP A 53 17.92 -0.08 12.16
N LYS A 54 18.24 -1.00 11.24
CA LYS A 54 18.07 -0.80 9.80
C LYS A 54 16.74 -1.36 9.31
N ILE A 55 16.06 -0.54 8.53
CA ILE A 55 14.81 -0.89 7.89
C ILE A 55 14.92 -0.75 6.37
N ALA A 56 14.04 -1.45 5.66
CA ALA A 56 13.79 -1.26 4.23
C ALA A 56 12.32 -0.98 3.99
N ILE A 57 12.02 -0.18 2.97
CA ILE A 57 10.67 0.24 2.60
C ILE A 57 10.29 -0.44 1.29
N GLN A 58 9.25 -1.27 1.31
CA GLN A 58 8.79 -2.03 0.14
C GLN A 58 7.42 -1.55 -0.31
N SER A 59 7.21 -1.41 -1.61
CA SER A 59 5.87 -1.22 -2.17
C SER A 59 5.07 -2.53 -2.07
N ASN A 60 3.95 -2.51 -1.36
CA ASN A 60 3.09 -3.69 -1.20
C ASN A 60 2.51 -4.17 -2.54
N HIS A 61 2.22 -3.24 -3.45
CA HIS A 61 1.65 -3.56 -4.76
C HIS A 61 2.65 -4.20 -5.72
N THR A 62 3.90 -3.70 -5.77
CA THR A 62 4.90 -4.15 -6.75
C THR A 62 5.95 -5.10 -6.17
N GLY A 63 6.03 -5.22 -4.85
CA GLY A 63 7.06 -5.99 -4.16
C GLY A 63 8.48 -5.42 -4.28
N ARG A 64 8.63 -4.19 -4.82
CA ARG A 64 9.93 -3.55 -5.02
C ARG A 64 10.31 -2.67 -3.84
N PHE A 65 11.59 -2.63 -3.52
CA PHE A 65 12.14 -1.82 -2.43
C PHE A 65 12.52 -0.42 -2.90
N LEU A 66 12.38 0.54 -1.98
CA LEU A 66 12.80 1.92 -2.17
C LEU A 66 14.33 2.00 -2.10
N GLN A 67 14.95 2.37 -3.19
CA GLN A 67 16.39 2.56 -3.34
C GLN A 67 16.73 4.05 -3.40
N VAL A 68 17.81 4.45 -2.74
CA VAL A 68 18.36 5.81 -2.82
C VAL A 68 19.62 5.78 -3.67
N ARG A 69 19.57 6.40 -4.83
CA ARG A 69 20.73 6.52 -5.74
C ARG A 69 21.74 7.55 -5.22
N ALA A 70 22.99 7.49 -5.71
CA ALA A 70 24.05 8.39 -5.30
C ALA A 70 23.72 9.88 -5.50
N ASN A 71 22.87 10.22 -6.48
CA ASN A 71 22.38 11.57 -6.71
C ASN A 71 21.19 11.98 -5.80
N GLY A 72 20.80 11.12 -4.86
CA GLY A 72 19.67 11.33 -3.95
C GLY A 72 18.29 10.99 -4.53
N GLU A 73 18.20 10.57 -5.80
CA GLU A 73 16.95 10.15 -6.42
C GLU A 73 16.45 8.85 -5.76
N CYS A 74 15.16 8.81 -5.42
CA CYS A 74 14.51 7.64 -4.85
C CYS A 74 13.72 6.88 -5.93
N VAL A 75 13.95 5.57 -6.03
CA VAL A 75 13.28 4.70 -7.00
C VAL A 75 12.83 3.39 -6.33
N PHE A 76 11.73 2.82 -6.80
CA PHE A 76 11.31 1.46 -6.44
C PHE A 76 11.79 0.51 -7.54
N ASP A 77 12.93 -0.14 -7.34
CA ASP A 77 13.53 -0.97 -8.39
C ASP A 77 13.91 -2.38 -7.92
N PRO A 78 14.75 -2.58 -6.90
CA PRO A 78 15.20 -3.92 -6.54
C PRO A 78 14.07 -4.75 -5.89
N LYS A 79 14.15 -6.08 -6.06
CA LYS A 79 13.26 -7.05 -5.41
C LYS A 79 13.74 -7.49 -4.04
N GLU A 80 15.02 -7.28 -3.75
CA GLU A 80 15.65 -7.60 -2.47
C GLU A 80 16.41 -6.38 -1.97
N PRO A 81 16.41 -6.13 -0.64
CA PRO A 81 17.10 -4.96 -0.09
C PRO A 81 18.60 -5.22 0.02
N GLY A 82 19.40 -4.35 -0.59
CA GLY A 82 20.85 -4.21 -0.40
C GLY A 82 21.17 -2.95 0.41
N GLU A 83 22.42 -2.50 0.40
CA GLU A 83 22.87 -1.33 1.21
C GLU A 83 22.20 0.01 0.79
N TRP A 84 21.76 0.13 -0.46
CA TRP A 84 21.14 1.35 -0.99
C TRP A 84 19.66 1.47 -0.65
N GLU A 85 19.04 0.39 -0.15
CA GLU A 85 17.65 0.31 0.27
C GLU A 85 17.48 0.45 1.78
N LEU A 86 18.61 0.52 2.52
CA LEU A 86 18.58 0.62 3.96
C LEU A 86 18.42 2.06 4.45
N PHE A 87 17.57 2.19 5.45
CA PHE A 87 17.31 3.42 6.19
C PHE A 87 17.46 3.19 7.68
N THR A 88 17.91 4.21 8.42
CA THR A 88 17.61 4.34 9.83
C THR A 88 16.36 5.18 9.99
N MET A 89 15.62 4.93 11.06
CA MET A 89 14.42 5.68 11.38
C MET A 89 14.61 6.43 12.69
N GLU A 90 14.32 7.72 12.65
CA GLU A 90 14.34 8.62 13.80
C GLU A 90 12.94 9.16 14.05
N THR A 91 12.65 9.62 15.27
CA THR A 91 11.37 10.25 15.61
C THR A 91 11.65 11.47 16.48
N ASP A 92 10.84 12.51 16.33
CA ASP A 92 10.88 13.68 17.20
C ASP A 92 9.84 13.63 18.34
N SER A 93 9.81 14.67 19.14
CA SER A 93 8.86 14.81 20.25
C SER A 93 7.40 14.89 19.80
N ASP A 94 7.15 15.34 18.57
CA ASP A 94 5.81 15.53 18.00
C ASP A 94 5.28 14.27 17.30
N GLY A 95 6.10 13.19 17.29
CA GLY A 95 5.77 11.90 16.70
C GLY A 95 5.94 11.84 15.19
N ALA A 96 6.66 12.78 14.59
CA ALA A 96 7.07 12.70 13.21
C ALA A 96 8.20 11.69 13.03
N PHE A 97 8.21 11.00 11.91
CA PHE A 97 9.25 10.05 11.51
C PHE A 97 10.16 10.65 10.46
N TYR A 98 11.46 10.34 10.57
CA TYR A 98 12.48 10.69 9.60
C TYR A 98 13.20 9.45 9.15
N PHE A 99 13.24 9.21 7.84
CA PHE A 99 13.92 8.07 7.25
C PHE A 99 15.25 8.53 6.67
N VAL A 100 16.35 8.10 7.26
CA VAL A 100 17.70 8.50 6.86
C VAL A 100 18.33 7.38 6.05
N SER A 101 18.67 7.66 4.79
CA SER A 101 19.35 6.71 3.93
C SER A 101 20.73 6.33 4.50
N CYS A 102 20.96 5.05 4.70
CA CYS A 102 22.27 4.54 5.13
C CYS A 102 23.36 4.76 4.07
N HIS A 103 22.95 4.76 2.79
CA HIS A 103 23.88 4.95 1.67
C HIS A 103 24.38 6.40 1.54
N THR A 104 23.48 7.39 1.64
CA THR A 104 23.83 8.80 1.41
C THR A 104 23.94 9.63 2.69
N GLY A 105 23.40 9.17 3.80
CA GLY A 105 23.23 9.92 5.04
C GLY A 105 22.20 11.05 4.97
N ASN A 106 21.46 11.14 3.85
CA ASN A 106 20.42 12.14 3.63
C ASN A 106 19.03 11.62 4.03
N THR A 107 18.15 12.54 4.39
CA THR A 107 16.79 12.25 4.85
C THR A 107 15.81 12.21 3.69
N LEU A 108 14.92 11.22 3.70
CA LEU A 108 13.83 11.09 2.74
C LEU A 108 12.87 12.28 2.88
N GLN A 109 12.60 12.93 1.77
CA GLN A 109 11.66 14.06 1.70
C GLN A 109 10.75 13.95 0.48
N CYS A 110 9.63 14.67 0.53
CA CYS A 110 8.80 14.91 -0.63
C CYS A 110 9.00 16.37 -1.10
N ASP A 111 9.51 16.58 -2.32
CA ASP A 111 9.76 17.93 -2.81
C ASP A 111 8.48 18.61 -3.36
N ILE A 112 8.60 19.89 -3.73
CA ILE A 112 7.50 20.69 -4.29
C ILE A 112 6.94 20.08 -5.59
N ASN A 113 7.74 19.33 -6.33
CA ASN A 113 7.34 18.63 -7.55
C ASN A 113 6.74 17.24 -7.26
N ARG A 114 6.48 16.96 -5.98
CA ARG A 114 5.93 15.67 -5.52
C ARG A 114 6.84 14.47 -5.83
N VAL A 115 8.13 14.71 -5.92
CA VAL A 115 9.15 13.67 -6.10
C VAL A 115 9.74 13.34 -4.74
N ALA A 116 9.79 12.06 -4.41
CA ALA A 116 10.50 11.59 -3.23
C ALA A 116 12.00 11.51 -3.52
N LYS A 117 12.81 12.07 -2.64
CA LYS A 117 14.27 12.09 -2.75
C LYS A 117 14.95 12.21 -1.39
N CYS A 118 16.22 11.83 -1.32
CA CYS A 118 17.10 12.05 -0.19
C CYS A 118 18.14 13.12 -0.55
N ALA A 119 17.78 14.41 -0.42
CA ALA A 119 18.57 15.51 -0.95
C ALA A 119 19.46 16.20 0.10
N ASN A 120 19.10 16.13 1.37
CA ASN A 120 19.78 16.83 2.47
C ASN A 120 19.67 16.05 3.78
N ARG A 121 20.34 16.54 4.84
CA ARG A 121 20.36 15.93 6.19
C ARG A 121 19.39 16.59 7.16
N ASN A 122 18.48 17.43 6.69
CA ASN A 122 17.53 18.13 7.54
C ASN A 122 16.52 17.16 8.19
N ARG A 123 15.97 17.59 9.35
CA ARG A 123 14.83 16.99 10.02
C ARG A 123 13.81 18.09 10.25
N GLN A 124 13.17 18.52 9.16
CA GLN A 124 12.22 19.61 9.17
C GLN A 124 10.91 19.15 8.52
N TYR A 125 10.00 20.07 8.30
CA TYR A 125 8.66 19.83 7.79
C TYR A 125 8.62 19.04 6.45
N TRP A 126 9.63 19.23 5.58
CA TRP A 126 9.72 18.54 4.29
C TRP A 126 10.16 17.07 4.41
N GLU A 127 10.96 16.77 5.42
CA GLU A 127 11.52 15.45 5.70
C GLU A 127 10.67 14.66 6.72
N ALA A 128 9.65 15.31 7.28
CA ALA A 128 8.78 14.70 8.28
C ALA A 128 7.69 13.83 7.65
N TRP A 129 7.49 12.65 8.20
CA TRP A 129 6.52 11.65 7.74
C TRP A 129 5.62 11.19 8.88
N ARG A 130 4.39 10.86 8.55
CA ARG A 130 3.46 10.12 9.41
C ARG A 130 3.32 8.69 8.89
N ILE A 131 3.28 7.73 9.82
CA ILE A 131 2.84 6.37 9.54
C ILE A 131 1.36 6.33 9.85
N VAL A 132 0.53 6.08 8.85
CA VAL A 132 -0.92 6.02 9.01
C VAL A 132 -1.46 4.69 8.49
N GLU A 133 -2.59 4.26 9.03
CA GLU A 133 -3.24 3.04 8.59
C GLU A 133 -3.79 3.18 7.16
N PRO A 134 -3.67 2.13 6.34
CA PRO A 134 -4.41 2.06 5.09
C PRO A 134 -5.90 2.21 5.34
N ARG A 135 -6.63 2.75 4.38
CA ARG A 135 -8.09 2.58 4.44
C ARG A 135 -8.37 1.09 4.28
N THR A 136 -8.86 0.49 5.31
CA THR A 136 -9.45 -0.84 5.25
C THR A 136 -10.73 -0.68 4.42
N THR A 137 -10.61 -0.86 3.10
CA THR A 137 -11.78 -1.28 2.37
C THR A 137 -12.10 -2.64 2.99
N ALA A 138 -13.25 -2.79 3.61
CA ALA A 138 -13.77 -4.08 4.11
C ALA A 138 -13.78 -5.17 3.00
N MET A 139 -13.31 -4.84 1.82
CA MET A 139 -13.15 -5.66 0.62
C MET A 139 -11.75 -6.27 0.44
N THR A 140 -10.69 -5.88 1.19
CA THR A 140 -9.33 -6.34 0.85
C THR A 140 -9.09 -7.80 1.26
N ASN A 141 -9.76 -8.31 2.28
CA ASN A 141 -9.73 -9.74 2.60
C ASN A 141 -10.74 -10.56 1.78
N CYS A 142 -11.82 -9.94 1.28
CA CYS A 142 -12.74 -10.56 0.34
C CYS A 142 -12.18 -10.63 -1.09
N ASN A 143 -11.39 -9.62 -1.54
CA ASN A 143 -10.95 -9.55 -2.94
C ASN A 143 -9.86 -10.55 -3.32
N VAL A 144 -9.00 -11.02 -2.39
CA VAL A 144 -8.04 -12.08 -2.73
C VAL A 144 -8.72 -13.45 -2.78
N LEU A 145 -9.67 -13.71 -1.89
CA LEU A 145 -10.53 -14.89 -1.93
C LEU A 145 -11.53 -14.77 -3.10
N ALA A 146 -12.20 -13.61 -3.25
CA ALA A 146 -13.12 -13.35 -4.35
C ALA A 146 -12.45 -13.41 -5.73
N SER A 147 -11.18 -12.97 -5.86
CA SER A 147 -10.45 -13.10 -7.13
C SER A 147 -10.16 -14.55 -7.50
N LYS A 148 -9.83 -15.42 -6.54
CA LYS A 148 -9.64 -16.87 -6.79
C LYS A 148 -10.96 -17.58 -7.05
N ASP A 149 -11.98 -17.27 -6.27
CA ASP A 149 -13.32 -17.82 -6.42
C ASP A 149 -13.97 -17.34 -7.71
N GLN A 150 -13.74 -16.08 -8.09
CA GLN A 150 -14.18 -15.53 -9.36
C GLN A 150 -13.49 -16.21 -10.55
N GLN A 151 -12.18 -16.42 -10.50
CA GLN A 151 -11.45 -17.16 -11.53
C GLN A 151 -11.91 -18.62 -11.62
N HIS A 152 -12.12 -19.26 -10.47
CA HIS A 152 -12.62 -20.63 -10.43
C HIS A 152 -14.03 -20.72 -11.03
N LEU A 153 -14.92 -19.81 -10.66
CA LEU A 153 -16.28 -19.72 -11.21
C LEU A 153 -16.27 -19.52 -12.73
N VAL A 154 -15.43 -18.63 -13.25
CA VAL A 154 -15.27 -18.39 -14.70
C VAL A 154 -14.85 -19.67 -15.41
N ILE A 155 -13.87 -20.42 -14.86
CA ILE A 155 -13.38 -21.68 -15.42
C ILE A 155 -14.50 -22.73 -15.43
N GLU A 156 -15.25 -22.88 -14.34
CA GLU A 156 -16.34 -23.84 -14.24
C GLU A 156 -17.51 -23.50 -15.18
N LEU A 157 -17.87 -22.23 -15.30
CA LEU A 157 -18.89 -21.78 -16.25
C LEU A 157 -18.48 -22.03 -17.71
N ALA A 158 -17.19 -21.80 -18.03
CA ALA A 158 -16.66 -22.11 -19.36
C ALA A 158 -16.69 -23.62 -19.66
N LYS A 159 -16.37 -24.49 -18.69
CA LYS A 159 -16.49 -25.95 -18.79
C LYS A 159 -17.95 -26.42 -18.99
N CYS A 160 -18.88 -25.66 -18.41
CA CYS A 160 -20.32 -25.91 -18.61
C CYS A 160 -20.86 -25.37 -19.95
N GLY A 161 -19.98 -24.88 -20.83
CA GLY A 161 -20.36 -24.42 -22.17
C GLY A 161 -21.05 -23.05 -22.22
N LYS A 162 -20.91 -22.22 -21.16
CA LYS A 162 -21.45 -20.87 -21.16
C LYS A 162 -20.66 -19.98 -22.08
N SER A 163 -21.35 -19.04 -22.77
CA SER A 163 -20.70 -18.07 -23.64
C SER A 163 -19.93 -17.00 -22.78
N PRO A 164 -18.91 -16.32 -23.35
CA PRO A 164 -18.21 -15.27 -22.66
C PRO A 164 -19.14 -14.17 -22.12
N GLU A 165 -20.19 -13.81 -22.86
CA GLU A 165 -21.17 -12.79 -22.48
C GLU A 165 -22.03 -13.25 -21.29
N GLU A 166 -22.49 -14.51 -21.30
CA GLU A 166 -23.22 -15.10 -20.17
C GLU A 166 -22.35 -15.18 -18.93
N ILE A 167 -21.08 -15.59 -19.07
CA ILE A 167 -20.10 -15.66 -17.98
C ILE A 167 -19.91 -14.26 -17.37
N GLN A 168 -19.67 -13.24 -18.20
CA GLN A 168 -19.49 -11.86 -17.73
C GLN A 168 -20.72 -11.38 -16.96
N GLN A 169 -21.92 -11.62 -17.46
CA GLN A 169 -23.17 -11.22 -16.81
C GLN A 169 -23.38 -11.92 -15.45
N ILE A 170 -23.08 -13.22 -15.37
CA ILE A 170 -23.19 -13.97 -14.10
C ILE A 170 -22.18 -13.46 -13.08
N VAL A 171 -20.94 -13.28 -13.48
CA VAL A 171 -19.85 -12.79 -12.60
C VAL A 171 -20.18 -11.39 -12.08
N THR A 172 -20.60 -10.47 -12.96
CA THR A 172 -21.01 -9.11 -12.57
C THR A 172 -22.17 -9.12 -11.57
N ASN A 173 -23.19 -9.95 -11.81
CA ASN A 173 -24.35 -10.03 -10.90
C ASN A 173 -24.01 -10.62 -9.53
N ILE A 174 -23.01 -11.50 -9.44
CA ILE A 174 -22.63 -12.14 -8.16
C ILE A 174 -21.67 -11.24 -7.37
N PHE A 175 -20.71 -10.61 -8.04
CA PHE A 175 -19.60 -9.93 -7.36
C PHE A 175 -19.75 -8.40 -7.32
N ASP A 176 -20.54 -7.78 -8.19
CA ASP A 176 -20.72 -6.32 -8.28
C ASP A 176 -22.12 -5.87 -7.78
N ALA A 177 -23.01 -6.80 -7.38
CA ALA A 177 -24.31 -6.42 -6.84
C ALA A 177 -24.17 -5.66 -5.52
N PRO A 178 -24.80 -4.48 -5.36
CA PRO A 178 -24.77 -3.74 -4.12
C PRO A 178 -25.41 -4.58 -3.00
N ALA A 179 -24.76 -4.61 -1.82
CA ALA A 179 -25.11 -5.43 -0.66
C ALA A 179 -26.54 -5.20 -0.07
N SER A 180 -27.33 -4.33 -0.68
CA SER A 180 -28.69 -3.98 -0.24
C SER A 180 -29.80 -4.94 -0.67
N VAL A 181 -29.53 -5.95 -1.51
CA VAL A 181 -30.59 -6.81 -2.09
C VAL A 181 -30.73 -8.16 -1.33
N LEU A 182 -29.82 -8.50 -0.42
CA LEU A 182 -29.82 -9.83 0.22
C LEU A 182 -30.59 -9.92 1.55
N SER A 183 -31.27 -8.85 2.02
CA SER A 183 -31.98 -8.86 3.32
C SER A 183 -33.49 -9.02 3.27
N SER A 184 -34.12 -9.36 2.12
CA SER A 184 -35.60 -9.39 2.01
C SER A 184 -36.24 -10.72 1.58
N SER A 185 -35.61 -11.86 1.79
CA SER A 185 -36.21 -13.13 1.36
C SER A 185 -36.05 -14.31 2.32
N PHE A 186 -36.25 -14.09 3.63
CA PHE A 186 -36.58 -15.22 4.54
C PHE A 186 -37.67 -14.83 5.51
N ALA A 187 -38.89 -14.66 5.02
CA ALA A 187 -40.10 -14.72 5.84
C ALA A 187 -40.59 -16.19 5.87
N ILE A 188 -40.32 -16.88 6.95
CA ILE A 188 -40.90 -18.21 7.22
C ILE A 188 -42.39 -18.01 7.51
N PRO A 189 -43.33 -18.68 6.85
CA PRO A 189 -44.74 -18.60 7.20
C PRO A 189 -44.98 -19.33 8.55
N VAL A 190 -45.46 -18.62 9.53
CA VAL A 190 -45.97 -19.19 10.80
C VAL A 190 -47.27 -19.87 10.50
N VAL A 191 -47.31 -21.20 10.62
CA VAL A 191 -48.51 -22.00 10.63
C VAL A 191 -49.16 -21.80 12.01
N LYS A 192 -50.38 -21.27 12.07
CA LYS A 192 -51.24 -21.27 13.23
C LYS A 192 -52.01 -22.59 13.29
N GLU A 193 -51.83 -23.35 14.37
CA GLU A 193 -52.84 -24.28 14.90
C GLU A 193 -53.89 -23.51 15.68
#